data_83491192fda0a32bab37fe687cd4db40
#
_entry.id   83491192fda0a32bab37fe687cd4db40
#
_cell.length_a   1.000
_cell.length_b   1.000
_cell.length_c   1.000
_cell.angle_alpha   90.00
_cell.angle_beta   90.00
_cell.angle_gamma   90.00
#
_symmetry.space_group_name_H-M   'P 1'
#
loop_
_entity.id
_entity.type
_entity.pdbx_description
1 polymer ?
#
loop_
_entity_poly.entity_id
_entity_poly.type
_entity_poly.pdbx_seq_one_letter_code
_entity_poly.pdbx_strand_id
1 'polypeptide(L)'
;MIDSVSLNRLSGVRQMLRTFGGLNEGYACSEAELTAEKNFSSREFPALVTRKPRAKVRAIPKLNGSYHLNGMFTVEGTSIRYEAEGGAVTTLPNAVTDSEKQLVGIGTKILIWPDKKAFDTATRTVSNLGAAWTSGTGTVEISPCDSAGKTYTVARYGRTEPIDPKDGQMFLKVASMDSPWQSSSLLEVYNAAQEKWVILTLDYCKITATGIGKLFQSSDTITLSGTAAGEADQWEALDGECSLIEVHDNWILTRATPGGTRFYGKLTHTGSTAKWVSLNGNDIVECGSGYAVRLERKIPDLDYLTECDNRVWGCASKENVVYACKLGDPTNWYDYRGIASDSYAVTLGSEGAFTGAATCLGYVLFFKENCIHKLYGTKPSDYQVAGIRCAGVASGANKSLRVMNEVLFYLSLDGVMVWDGSLPQSVSASLKAEKLARVVRATGGTLGERYYLYTTTAANEQRLLVYDTTRGIWHEEDAIGQEMCSTGRQLYLWDGRILWAADPDREETDRETDTVDYELCTGDIGLDTPDDKYLSRVNVRLDALETGVVSLWVSYDGGAWEEAGHAQADEKYTRLNLPFAPARCDTLRLRLTGHGQIALRSIAMTVAAAGGNRVALSVKA
;
A
#
# COMPACT_ATOMS: atom_id res chain seq x y z
N MET A 1 14.01 -82.17 29.11
CA MET A 1 13.68 -80.82 29.50
C MET A 1 14.23 -79.87 28.41
N ILE A 2 13.34 -79.29 27.63
CA ILE A 2 13.73 -78.33 26.61
C ILE A 2 13.75 -77.02 27.33
N ASP A 3 14.95 -76.40 27.48
CA ASP A 3 15.11 -75.06 28.05
C ASP A 3 14.30 -74.05 27.20
N SER A 4 13.41 -73.37 27.86
CA SER A 4 12.64 -72.32 27.26
C SER A 4 13.61 -71.18 26.89
N VAL A 5 13.78 -70.94 25.60
CA VAL A 5 14.48 -69.74 25.08
C VAL A 5 13.75 -68.53 25.61
N SER A 6 14.34 -67.80 26.54
CA SER A 6 13.85 -66.50 26.98
C SER A 6 14.05 -65.54 25.84
N LEU A 7 12.98 -65.24 25.14
CA LEU A 7 12.93 -64.11 24.21
C LEU A 7 13.23 -62.81 25.01
N ASN A 8 14.42 -62.26 24.87
CA ASN A 8 14.74 -60.95 25.36
C ASN A 8 13.69 -59.97 24.79
N ARG A 9 12.79 -59.49 25.65
CA ARG A 9 11.89 -58.43 25.30
C ARG A 9 12.76 -57.20 24.98
N LEU A 10 12.82 -56.82 23.71
CA LEU A 10 13.40 -55.53 23.28
C LEU A 10 12.75 -54.45 24.13
N SER A 11 13.53 -53.81 25.00
CA SER A 11 13.04 -52.67 25.80
C SER A 11 12.81 -51.49 24.88
N GLY A 12 11.55 -51.26 24.51
CA GLY A 12 11.20 -50.11 23.68
C GLY A 12 11.33 -48.80 24.46
N VAL A 13 12.00 -47.84 23.87
CA VAL A 13 12.01 -46.47 24.36
C VAL A 13 10.74 -45.77 23.89
N ARG A 14 10.09 -45.08 24.80
CA ARG A 14 8.87 -44.33 24.48
C ARG A 14 9.19 -42.85 24.37
N GLN A 15 8.97 -42.29 23.19
CA GLN A 15 9.16 -40.88 22.93
C GLN A 15 7.83 -40.21 22.66
N MET A 16 7.70 -38.91 23.01
CA MET A 16 6.45 -38.21 22.87
C MET A 16 6.71 -36.78 22.39
N LEU A 17 6.18 -36.46 21.22
CA LEU A 17 6.08 -35.11 20.71
C LEU A 17 4.84 -34.44 21.33
N ARG A 18 5.02 -33.34 22.06
CA ARG A 18 3.96 -32.55 22.70
C ARG A 18 3.95 -31.09 22.28
N THR A 19 5.01 -30.64 21.65
CA THR A 19 5.19 -29.30 21.16
C THR A 19 5.53 -29.39 19.68
N PHE A 20 4.88 -28.55 18.88
CA PHE A 20 5.04 -28.55 17.44
C PHE A 20 5.64 -27.22 17.02
N GLY A 21 6.76 -27.25 16.29
CA GLY A 21 7.57 -26.09 15.91
C GLY A 21 7.10 -25.36 14.64
N GLY A 22 5.95 -25.80 14.06
CA GLY A 22 5.44 -25.24 12.82
C GLY A 22 6.20 -25.68 11.57
N LEU A 23 5.93 -25.04 10.45
CA LEU A 23 6.48 -25.36 9.14
C LEU A 23 7.96 -25.01 9.04
N ASN A 24 8.80 -26.00 8.76
CA ASN A 24 10.21 -25.84 8.44
C ASN A 24 10.54 -26.66 7.17
N GLU A 25 10.70 -25.94 6.05
CA GLU A 25 11.05 -26.53 4.75
C GLU A 25 12.57 -26.66 4.55
N GLY A 26 13.38 -26.21 5.50
CA GLY A 26 14.85 -26.23 5.45
C GLY A 26 15.45 -27.63 5.69
N TYR A 27 16.74 -27.76 5.44
CA TYR A 27 17.49 -29.01 5.69
C TYR A 27 17.64 -29.33 7.19
N ALA A 28 17.61 -28.30 8.04
CA ALA A 28 17.77 -28.43 9.49
C ALA A 28 16.41 -28.51 10.21
N CYS A 29 15.46 -29.24 9.64
CA CYS A 29 14.16 -29.48 10.27
C CYS A 29 14.35 -30.42 11.47
N SER A 30 13.96 -29.95 12.66
CA SER A 30 14.01 -30.76 13.88
C SER A 30 12.86 -31.76 13.94
N GLU A 31 12.97 -32.77 14.83
CA GLU A 31 11.90 -33.76 15.02
C GLU A 31 10.56 -33.15 15.45
N ALA A 32 10.58 -31.98 16.08
CA ALA A 32 9.38 -31.29 16.53
C ALA A 32 8.79 -30.33 15.48
N GLU A 33 9.51 -30.06 14.39
CA GLU A 33 9.05 -29.22 13.30
C GLU A 33 8.41 -30.04 12.19
N LEU A 34 7.73 -29.36 11.28
CA LEU A 34 6.93 -29.99 10.23
C LEU A 34 7.53 -29.67 8.86
N THR A 35 7.89 -30.70 8.09
CA THR A 35 8.40 -30.53 6.72
C THR A 35 7.31 -30.15 5.72
N ALA A 36 6.06 -30.46 6.04
CA ALA A 36 4.86 -30.01 5.34
C ALA A 36 3.73 -29.86 6.34
N GLU A 37 2.94 -28.82 6.14
CA GLU A 37 1.78 -28.54 6.97
C GLU A 37 0.71 -27.86 6.11
N LYS A 38 -0.55 -28.21 6.36
CA LYS A 38 -1.69 -27.58 5.71
C LYS A 38 -2.85 -27.44 6.69
N ASN A 39 -3.37 -26.23 6.81
CA ASN A 39 -4.56 -25.89 7.61
C ASN A 39 -4.43 -26.15 9.11
N PHE A 40 -3.23 -26.10 9.66
CA PHE A 40 -3.00 -26.08 11.10
C PHE A 40 -2.65 -24.68 11.61
N SER A 41 -2.73 -24.49 12.92
CA SER A 41 -2.49 -23.24 13.61
C SER A 41 -2.04 -23.47 15.05
N SER A 42 -1.18 -22.61 15.56
CA SER A 42 -0.71 -22.55 16.95
C SER A 42 -1.65 -21.86 17.93
N ARG A 43 -2.93 -21.63 17.60
CA ARG A 43 -3.88 -20.88 18.45
C ARG A 43 -4.04 -21.45 19.87
N GLU A 44 -3.96 -22.77 20.01
CA GLU A 44 -4.11 -23.48 21.29
C GLU A 44 -2.77 -24.08 21.76
N PHE A 45 -1.67 -23.40 21.45
CA PHE A 45 -0.33 -23.87 21.82
C PHE A 45 -0.29 -24.32 23.31
N PRO A 46 0.33 -25.48 23.65
CA PRO A 46 1.18 -26.34 22.81
C PRO A 46 0.44 -27.32 21.89
N ALA A 47 -0.88 -27.41 21.93
CA ALA A 47 -1.63 -28.19 20.97
C ALA A 47 -1.60 -27.53 19.59
N LEU A 48 -1.53 -28.32 18.53
CA LEU A 48 -1.66 -27.86 17.16
C LEU A 48 -3.12 -28.07 16.72
N VAL A 49 -3.84 -26.97 16.44
CA VAL A 49 -5.25 -27.03 16.05
C VAL A 49 -5.41 -26.78 14.57
N THR A 50 -6.42 -27.36 13.96
CA THR A 50 -6.80 -26.98 12.60
C THR A 50 -7.30 -25.55 12.57
N ARG A 51 -7.10 -24.81 11.45
CA ARG A 51 -7.71 -23.51 11.28
C ARG A 51 -9.23 -23.61 11.40
N LYS A 52 -9.87 -22.52 11.71
CA LYS A 52 -11.33 -22.44 11.66
C LYS A 52 -11.82 -22.48 10.20
N PRO A 53 -13.02 -23.05 9.94
CA PRO A 53 -13.68 -22.89 8.65
C PRO A 53 -13.89 -21.41 8.35
N ARG A 54 -13.74 -21.02 7.09
CA ARG A 54 -14.00 -19.66 6.64
C ARG A 54 -15.48 -19.51 6.29
N ALA A 55 -16.08 -18.39 6.63
CA ALA A 55 -17.47 -18.11 6.29
C ALA A 55 -17.57 -17.31 4.99
N LYS A 56 -18.45 -17.74 4.09
CA LYS A 56 -18.75 -17.03 2.84
C LYS A 56 -19.49 -15.74 3.15
N VAL A 57 -18.91 -14.60 2.81
CA VAL A 57 -19.50 -13.28 2.98
C VAL A 57 -20.41 -12.96 1.79
N ARG A 58 -19.85 -12.93 0.59
CA ARG A 58 -20.57 -12.67 -0.65
C ARG A 58 -19.74 -12.96 -1.89
N ALA A 59 -20.40 -13.11 -3.03
CA ALA A 59 -19.72 -13.24 -4.31
C ALA A 59 -19.30 -11.86 -4.83
N ILE A 60 -18.05 -11.75 -5.29
CA ILE A 60 -17.47 -10.58 -5.94
C ILE A 60 -16.70 -11.06 -7.17
N PRO A 61 -17.25 -10.96 -8.38
CA PRO A 61 -16.60 -11.48 -9.57
C PRO A 61 -15.26 -10.83 -9.91
N LYS A 62 -15.08 -9.56 -9.53
CA LYS A 62 -13.85 -8.81 -9.73
C LYS A 62 -13.66 -7.79 -8.62
N LEU A 63 -12.59 -7.93 -7.86
CA LEU A 63 -12.22 -7.03 -6.76
C LEU A 63 -10.92 -6.31 -7.13
N ASN A 64 -11.01 -5.00 -7.35
CA ASN A 64 -9.89 -4.14 -7.75
C ASN A 64 -9.16 -3.49 -6.56
N GLY A 65 -9.75 -3.56 -5.38
CA GLY A 65 -9.15 -3.07 -4.14
C GLY A 65 -10.13 -3.11 -2.99
N SER A 66 -9.61 -3.19 -1.79
CA SER A 66 -10.37 -3.20 -0.54
C SER A 66 -9.68 -2.37 0.52
N TYR A 67 -10.46 -1.69 1.35
CA TYR A 67 -9.95 -0.84 2.44
C TYR A 67 -10.95 -0.80 3.59
N HIS A 68 -10.46 -0.67 4.81
CA HIS A 68 -11.31 -0.49 5.98
C HIS A 68 -11.11 0.90 6.59
N LEU A 69 -12.18 1.69 6.61
CA LEU A 69 -12.27 2.98 7.28
C LEU A 69 -13.72 3.23 7.69
N ASN A 70 -14.04 3.11 8.97
CA ASN A 70 -15.40 3.24 9.51
C ASN A 70 -16.42 2.30 8.81
N GLY A 71 -15.92 1.22 8.23
CA GLY A 71 -16.67 0.26 7.45
C GLY A 71 -15.83 -0.37 6.34
N MET A 72 -16.39 -1.35 5.65
CA MET A 72 -15.74 -2.08 4.56
C MET A 72 -15.98 -1.36 3.23
N PHE A 73 -14.89 -0.92 2.62
CA PHE A 73 -14.88 -0.30 1.29
C PHE A 73 -14.31 -1.30 0.27
N THR A 74 -15.03 -1.53 -0.84
CA THR A 74 -14.58 -2.38 -1.94
C THR A 74 -14.77 -1.70 -3.28
N VAL A 75 -13.82 -1.92 -4.19
CA VAL A 75 -13.92 -1.53 -5.60
C VAL A 75 -14.18 -2.78 -6.43
N GLU A 76 -15.41 -2.90 -6.96
CA GLU A 76 -15.91 -4.08 -7.68
C GLU A 76 -16.05 -3.75 -9.17
N GLY A 77 -15.03 -4.08 -9.97
CA GLY A 77 -14.94 -3.62 -11.34
C GLY A 77 -14.89 -2.09 -11.41
N THR A 78 -15.94 -1.45 -11.98
CA THR A 78 -16.07 0.02 -12.04
C THR A 78 -16.89 0.62 -10.90
N SER A 79 -17.43 -0.21 -10.01
CA SER A 79 -18.35 0.22 -8.95
C SER A 79 -17.64 0.28 -7.60
N ILE A 80 -18.05 1.23 -6.78
CA ILE A 80 -17.68 1.32 -5.38
C ILE A 80 -18.83 0.77 -4.54
N ARG A 81 -18.51 -0.10 -3.58
CA ARG A 81 -19.42 -0.53 -2.52
C ARG A 81 -18.80 -0.21 -1.17
N TYR A 82 -19.58 0.45 -0.34
CA TYR A 82 -19.23 0.78 1.04
C TYR A 82 -20.28 0.24 1.99
N GLU A 83 -19.86 -0.53 2.97
CA GLU A 83 -20.70 -1.08 4.04
C GLU A 83 -20.19 -0.51 5.36
N ALA A 84 -20.95 0.43 5.92
CA ALA A 84 -20.61 1.08 7.17
C ALA A 84 -20.71 0.08 8.35
N GLU A 85 -19.98 0.31 9.44
CA GLU A 85 -20.02 -0.53 10.66
C GLU A 85 -21.46 -0.71 11.21
N GLY A 86 -22.36 0.24 10.97
CA GLY A 86 -23.79 0.15 11.30
C GLY A 86 -24.64 -0.65 10.29
N GLY A 87 -24.05 -1.36 9.33
CA GLY A 87 -24.73 -2.22 8.36
C GLY A 87 -25.36 -1.48 7.16
N ALA A 88 -25.27 -0.15 7.09
CA ALA A 88 -25.81 0.61 5.96
C ALA A 88 -24.90 0.51 4.73
N VAL A 89 -25.46 0.02 3.61
CA VAL A 89 -24.75 -0.21 2.36
C VAL A 89 -24.98 0.91 1.37
N THR A 90 -23.91 1.38 0.73
CA THR A 90 -23.95 2.33 -0.40
C THR A 90 -23.24 1.71 -1.59
N THR A 91 -23.85 1.75 -2.76
CA THR A 91 -23.23 1.30 -4.01
C THR A 91 -23.27 2.43 -5.03
N LEU A 92 -22.12 2.76 -5.59
CA LEU A 92 -21.95 3.80 -6.60
C LEU A 92 -21.46 3.15 -7.91
N PRO A 93 -22.33 2.95 -8.90
CA PRO A 93 -21.94 2.33 -10.16
C PRO A 93 -21.13 3.30 -11.02
N ASN A 94 -20.19 2.77 -11.82
CA ASN A 94 -19.37 3.53 -12.75
C ASN A 94 -18.62 4.71 -12.10
N ALA A 95 -18.24 4.54 -10.83
CA ALA A 95 -17.57 5.60 -10.07
C ALA A 95 -16.08 5.70 -10.37
N VAL A 96 -15.45 4.60 -10.80
CA VAL A 96 -14.00 4.48 -11.01
C VAL A 96 -13.71 3.65 -12.28
N THR A 97 -12.45 3.67 -12.74
CA THR A 97 -12.00 2.80 -13.85
C THR A 97 -11.85 1.35 -13.39
N ASP A 98 -11.94 0.41 -14.32
CA ASP A 98 -11.77 -1.02 -14.04
C ASP A 98 -10.29 -1.42 -14.06
N SER A 99 -9.58 -1.02 -13.02
CA SER A 99 -8.15 -1.31 -12.80
C SER A 99 -7.86 -1.53 -11.33
N GLU A 100 -6.74 -2.16 -11.01
CA GLU A 100 -6.26 -2.28 -9.62
C GLU A 100 -6.10 -0.91 -8.96
N LYS A 101 -6.46 -0.81 -7.67
CA LYS A 101 -6.45 0.45 -6.91
C LYS A 101 -5.40 0.45 -5.82
N GLN A 102 -4.78 1.62 -5.66
CA GLN A 102 -4.09 2.00 -4.44
C GLN A 102 -5.05 2.84 -3.61
N LEU A 103 -5.29 2.43 -2.38
CA LEU A 103 -6.26 3.05 -1.48
C LEU A 103 -5.55 3.53 -0.22
N VAL A 104 -5.86 4.75 0.20
CA VAL A 104 -5.33 5.32 1.44
C VAL A 104 -6.41 6.17 2.12
N GLY A 105 -6.51 6.04 3.44
CA GLY A 105 -7.44 6.83 4.25
C GLY A 105 -6.81 8.12 4.76
N ILE A 106 -7.56 9.22 4.77
CA ILE A 106 -7.24 10.46 5.47
C ILE A 106 -8.51 11.09 6.03
N GLY A 107 -8.59 11.25 7.34
CA GLY A 107 -9.80 11.70 8.01
C GLY A 107 -10.98 10.78 7.70
N THR A 108 -12.06 11.31 7.12
CA THR A 108 -13.24 10.53 6.67
C THR A 108 -13.13 10.05 5.22
N LYS A 109 -12.06 10.37 4.50
CA LYS A 109 -11.94 10.13 3.07
C LYS A 109 -11.06 8.93 2.77
N ILE A 110 -11.48 8.12 1.79
CA ILE A 110 -10.68 7.08 1.16
C ILE A 110 -10.29 7.59 -0.23
N LEU A 111 -9.00 7.79 -0.45
CA LEU A 111 -8.45 8.26 -1.71
C LEU A 111 -8.17 7.07 -2.63
N ILE A 112 -8.42 7.26 -3.93
CA ILE A 112 -8.44 6.20 -4.93
C ILE A 112 -7.51 6.58 -6.08
N TRP A 113 -6.37 5.89 -6.21
CA TRP A 113 -5.49 5.95 -7.37
C TRP A 113 -5.61 4.70 -8.25
N PRO A 114 -5.43 4.81 -9.57
CA PRO A 114 -5.01 5.99 -10.34
C PRO A 114 -6.14 6.96 -10.70
N ASP A 115 -7.40 6.73 -10.27
CA ASP A 115 -8.55 7.57 -10.64
C ASP A 115 -8.48 9.00 -10.07
N LYS A 116 -7.60 9.27 -9.10
CA LYS A 116 -7.47 10.58 -8.43
C LYS A 116 -8.80 11.09 -7.87
N LYS A 117 -9.50 10.19 -7.17
CA LYS A 117 -10.80 10.43 -6.55
C LYS A 117 -10.75 10.24 -5.05
N ALA A 118 -11.72 10.82 -4.35
CA ALA A 118 -11.95 10.63 -2.93
C ALA A 118 -13.39 10.16 -2.70
N PHE A 119 -13.54 9.07 -1.93
CA PHE A 119 -14.81 8.67 -1.36
C PHE A 119 -14.88 9.15 0.08
N ASP A 120 -15.89 9.90 0.46
CA ASP A 120 -16.11 10.36 1.82
C ASP A 120 -17.07 9.40 2.54
N THR A 121 -16.61 8.75 3.62
CA THR A 121 -17.36 7.77 4.38
C THR A 121 -18.53 8.39 5.15
N ALA A 122 -18.46 9.68 5.49
CA ALA A 122 -19.51 10.39 6.21
C ALA A 122 -20.68 10.78 5.28
N THR A 123 -20.36 11.36 4.11
CA THR A 123 -21.38 11.78 3.13
C THR A 123 -21.74 10.68 2.12
N ARG A 124 -20.89 9.64 2.02
CA ARG A 124 -21.03 8.51 1.05
C ARG A 124 -21.03 8.97 -0.40
N THR A 125 -20.27 9.99 -0.71
CA THR A 125 -20.14 10.58 -2.05
C THR A 125 -18.74 10.46 -2.58
N VAL A 126 -18.60 10.45 -3.90
CA VAL A 126 -17.30 10.48 -4.60
C VAL A 126 -17.07 11.86 -5.19
N SER A 127 -15.88 12.38 -5.02
CA SER A 127 -15.42 13.64 -5.62
C SER A 127 -14.08 13.42 -6.35
N ASN A 128 -13.78 14.28 -7.32
CA ASN A 128 -12.47 14.33 -7.94
C ASN A 128 -11.51 15.12 -7.05
N LEU A 129 -10.26 14.67 -6.95
CA LEU A 129 -9.20 15.42 -6.27
C LEU A 129 -8.71 16.58 -7.11
N GLY A 130 -8.55 16.37 -8.41
CA GLY A 130 -8.22 17.42 -9.37
C GLY A 130 -9.44 18.24 -9.77
N ALA A 131 -9.20 19.41 -10.35
CA ALA A 131 -10.22 20.28 -10.92
C ALA A 131 -9.72 20.83 -12.26
N ALA A 132 -10.61 20.97 -13.23
CA ALA A 132 -10.31 21.59 -14.50
C ALA A 132 -11.49 22.48 -14.93
N TRP A 133 -11.16 23.72 -15.30
CA TRP A 133 -12.09 24.67 -15.87
C TRP A 133 -11.60 25.10 -17.25
N THR A 134 -12.51 25.38 -18.17
CA THR A 134 -12.18 25.89 -19.50
C THR A 134 -13.16 27.00 -19.89
N SER A 135 -12.64 28.02 -20.56
CA SER A 135 -13.45 29.15 -21.06
C SER A 135 -14.40 28.71 -22.17
N GLY A 136 -14.12 27.65 -22.90
CA GLY A 136 -14.85 27.31 -24.12
C GLY A 136 -14.87 28.49 -25.09
N THR A 137 -16.06 28.99 -25.44
CA THR A 137 -16.25 30.22 -26.26
C THR A 137 -16.44 31.50 -25.42
N GLY A 138 -16.40 31.37 -24.08
CA GLY A 138 -16.56 32.47 -23.15
C GLY A 138 -15.37 33.43 -23.13
N THR A 139 -15.56 34.58 -22.49
CA THR A 139 -14.52 35.60 -22.32
C THR A 139 -13.79 35.40 -21.00
N VAL A 140 -12.47 35.47 -21.05
CA VAL A 140 -11.57 35.54 -19.90
C VAL A 140 -10.82 36.87 -19.93
N GLU A 141 -10.81 37.57 -18.81
CA GLU A 141 -10.00 38.77 -18.65
C GLU A 141 -8.91 38.53 -17.59
N ILE A 142 -7.67 38.85 -17.92
CA ILE A 142 -6.50 38.73 -17.05
C ILE A 142 -5.83 40.09 -16.92
N SER A 143 -5.63 40.58 -15.69
CA SER A 143 -5.00 41.89 -15.46
C SER A 143 -4.21 41.89 -14.15
N PRO A 144 -3.06 42.60 -14.12
CA PRO A 144 -2.36 42.88 -12.89
C PRO A 144 -3.20 43.78 -11.99
N CYS A 145 -3.11 43.55 -10.68
CA CYS A 145 -3.94 44.27 -9.70
C CYS A 145 -3.20 44.41 -8.35
N ASP A 146 -3.80 45.13 -7.43
CA ASP A 146 -3.36 45.18 -6.04
C ASP A 146 -3.89 43.94 -5.24
N SER A 147 -3.54 43.87 -3.97
CA SER A 147 -3.96 42.81 -3.07
C SER A 147 -5.47 42.70 -2.82
N ALA A 148 -6.22 43.76 -3.18
CA ALA A 148 -7.69 43.79 -3.11
C ALA A 148 -8.36 43.49 -4.46
N GLY A 149 -7.58 43.11 -5.48
CA GLY A 149 -8.09 42.79 -6.82
C GLY A 149 -8.49 44.01 -7.64
N LYS A 150 -8.06 45.23 -7.25
CA LYS A 150 -8.25 46.43 -8.03
C LYS A 150 -7.17 46.54 -9.12
N THR A 151 -7.60 46.51 -10.37
CA THR A 151 -6.70 46.56 -11.53
C THR A 151 -5.98 47.88 -11.65
N TYR A 152 -4.71 47.81 -12.07
CA TYR A 152 -3.90 49.01 -12.29
C TYR A 152 -4.29 49.71 -13.60
N THR A 153 -4.18 51.06 -13.59
CA THR A 153 -4.32 51.92 -14.77
C THR A 153 -3.19 52.93 -14.76
N VAL A 154 -2.61 53.19 -15.93
CA VAL A 154 -1.48 54.13 -16.07
C VAL A 154 -1.85 55.21 -17.08
N ALA A 155 -1.88 56.45 -16.67
CA ALA A 155 -2.20 57.58 -17.56
C ALA A 155 -1.02 58.02 -18.45
N ARG A 156 0.21 57.84 -17.97
CA ARG A 156 1.43 58.28 -18.65
C ARG A 156 2.58 57.30 -18.47
N TYR A 157 3.42 57.21 -19.48
CA TYR A 157 4.70 56.52 -19.44
C TYR A 157 5.83 57.39 -20.01
N GLY A 158 7.06 57.09 -19.68
CA GLY A 158 8.22 57.81 -20.17
C GLY A 158 9.52 57.33 -19.52
N ARG A 159 10.67 57.87 -19.98
CA ARG A 159 11.99 57.57 -19.41
C ARG A 159 12.26 58.31 -18.10
N THR A 160 11.58 59.44 -17.87
CA THR A 160 11.72 60.30 -16.69
C THR A 160 10.36 60.57 -16.07
N GLU A 161 10.33 60.54 -14.75
CA GLU A 161 9.12 60.78 -13.97
C GLU A 161 8.56 62.18 -14.18
N PRO A 162 7.23 62.44 -14.04
CA PRO A 162 6.59 63.75 -14.06
C PRO A 162 7.13 64.69 -12.98
N ILE A 163 7.25 65.96 -13.30
CA ILE A 163 7.86 66.99 -12.45
C ILE A 163 6.92 67.43 -11.29
N ASP A 164 5.64 67.31 -11.43
CA ASP A 164 4.66 67.73 -10.40
C ASP A 164 3.63 66.58 -10.15
N PRO A 165 4.06 65.50 -9.49
CA PRO A 165 3.21 64.33 -9.30
C PRO A 165 2.19 64.51 -8.18
N LYS A 166 1.02 63.89 -8.31
CA LYS A 166 0.00 63.81 -7.25
C LYS A 166 0.14 62.51 -6.47
N ASP A 167 -0.24 62.57 -5.20
CA ASP A 167 -0.25 61.37 -4.37
C ASP A 167 -1.08 60.26 -5.01
N GLY A 168 -0.52 59.01 -5.01
CA GLY A 168 -1.14 57.85 -5.65
C GLY A 168 -1.11 57.88 -7.20
N GLN A 169 -0.48 58.85 -7.82
CA GLN A 169 -0.33 58.88 -9.28
C GLN A 169 0.56 57.73 -9.73
N MET A 170 0.08 56.96 -10.70
CA MET A 170 0.84 55.85 -11.31
C MET A 170 1.58 56.34 -12.57
N PHE A 171 2.80 55.88 -12.75
CA PHE A 171 3.66 56.15 -13.87
C PHE A 171 4.41 54.88 -14.30
N LEU A 172 4.49 54.62 -15.60
CA LEU A 172 5.31 53.53 -16.11
C LEU A 172 6.64 54.12 -16.61
N LYS A 173 7.71 53.82 -15.89
CA LYS A 173 9.07 54.17 -16.28
C LYS A 173 9.59 53.16 -17.27
N VAL A 174 9.85 53.59 -18.49
CA VAL A 174 10.19 52.70 -19.60
C VAL A 174 11.68 52.80 -19.95
N ALA A 175 12.25 51.62 -20.29
CA ALA A 175 13.62 51.54 -20.79
C ALA A 175 13.69 52.01 -22.27
N SER A 176 12.64 51.69 -23.06
CA SER A 176 12.53 52.10 -24.46
C SER A 176 11.14 52.70 -24.73
N MET A 177 11.12 53.79 -25.49
CA MET A 177 9.87 54.43 -25.96
C MET A 177 9.22 53.67 -27.10
N ASP A 178 10.00 52.87 -27.84
CA ASP A 178 9.50 52.05 -28.95
C ASP A 178 8.79 50.79 -28.46
N SER A 179 9.09 50.37 -27.22
CA SER A 179 8.53 49.15 -26.60
C SER A 179 8.22 49.42 -25.11
N PRO A 180 7.26 50.30 -24.80
CA PRO A 180 7.04 50.74 -23.42
C PRO A 180 6.49 49.69 -22.48
N TRP A 181 5.79 48.68 -22.99
CA TRP A 181 5.05 47.69 -22.19
C TRP A 181 5.81 46.41 -21.93
N GLN A 182 7.13 46.39 -22.13
CA GLN A 182 7.97 45.23 -21.89
C GLN A 182 8.25 44.98 -20.40
N SER A 183 8.63 43.76 -20.07
CA SER A 183 8.98 43.34 -18.70
C SER A 183 10.13 44.11 -18.05
N SER A 184 10.96 44.77 -18.86
CA SER A 184 12.04 45.68 -18.40
C SER A 184 11.55 47.03 -17.87
N SER A 185 10.30 47.44 -18.12
CA SER A 185 9.69 48.64 -17.58
C SER A 185 9.35 48.51 -16.09
N LEU A 186 9.20 49.64 -15.40
CA LEU A 186 8.88 49.65 -13.97
C LEU A 186 7.60 50.44 -13.74
N LEU A 187 6.60 49.82 -13.11
CA LEU A 187 5.43 50.55 -12.65
C LEU A 187 5.74 51.22 -11.32
N GLU A 188 5.52 52.53 -11.24
CA GLU A 188 5.79 53.34 -10.06
C GLU A 188 4.53 54.07 -9.61
N VAL A 189 4.40 54.28 -8.29
CA VAL A 189 3.37 55.12 -7.69
C VAL A 189 4.04 56.20 -6.86
N TYR A 190 3.56 57.45 -7.00
CA TYR A 190 4.06 58.55 -6.20
C TYR A 190 3.48 58.51 -4.78
N ASN A 191 4.35 58.59 -3.80
CA ASN A 191 4.00 58.69 -2.39
C ASN A 191 4.33 60.14 -1.92
N ALA A 192 3.32 60.97 -1.75
CA ALA A 192 3.49 62.37 -1.36
C ALA A 192 4.05 62.51 0.07
N ALA A 193 3.76 61.59 0.98
CA ALA A 193 4.31 61.61 2.34
C ALA A 193 5.81 61.31 2.39
N GLN A 194 6.34 60.62 1.41
CA GLN A 194 7.76 60.31 1.27
C GLN A 194 8.44 61.14 0.16
N GLU A 195 7.68 61.97 -0.55
CA GLU A 195 8.12 62.78 -1.69
C GLU A 195 8.91 62.00 -2.74
N LYS A 196 8.52 60.73 -3.00
CA LYS A 196 9.24 59.87 -3.92
C LYS A 196 8.31 58.91 -4.69
N TRP A 197 8.82 58.48 -5.85
CA TRP A 197 8.25 57.40 -6.61
C TRP A 197 8.67 56.06 -5.98
N VAL A 198 7.71 55.19 -5.78
CA VAL A 198 7.89 53.83 -5.21
C VAL A 198 7.53 52.81 -6.28
N ILE A 199 8.43 51.88 -6.53
CA ILE A 199 8.20 50.81 -7.49
C ILE A 199 7.10 49.90 -6.94
N LEU A 200 6.07 49.63 -7.75
CA LEU A 200 5.05 48.65 -7.49
C LEU A 200 5.53 47.30 -7.99
N THR A 201 5.59 46.32 -7.09
CA THR A 201 5.74 44.92 -7.46
C THR A 201 4.38 44.41 -7.96
N LEU A 202 4.36 43.80 -9.16
CA LEU A 202 3.14 43.21 -9.70
C LEU A 202 2.91 41.83 -9.10
N ASP A 203 2.60 41.82 -7.79
CA ASP A 203 2.54 40.58 -7.00
C ASP A 203 1.20 39.88 -7.11
N TYR A 204 0.22 40.49 -7.78
CA TYR A 204 -1.13 39.95 -7.89
C TYR A 204 -1.68 40.06 -9.31
N CYS A 205 -2.47 39.09 -9.70
CA CYS A 205 -3.17 39.06 -10.96
C CYS A 205 -4.63 38.62 -10.75
N LYS A 206 -5.56 39.37 -11.34
CA LYS A 206 -6.98 39.07 -11.33
C LYS A 206 -7.37 38.41 -12.63
N ILE A 207 -8.02 37.24 -12.51
CA ILE A 207 -8.58 36.51 -13.65
C ILE A 207 -10.10 36.49 -13.50
N THR A 208 -10.82 37.01 -14.47
CA THR A 208 -12.28 37.12 -14.47
C THR A 208 -12.86 36.30 -15.61
N ALA A 209 -13.75 35.40 -15.30
CA ALA A 209 -14.51 34.63 -16.27
C ALA A 209 -15.75 33.99 -15.61
N THR A 210 -16.76 33.67 -16.38
CA THR A 210 -17.98 33.05 -15.87
C THR A 210 -17.70 31.66 -15.24
N GLY A 211 -18.03 31.53 -13.97
CA GLY A 211 -17.95 30.25 -13.23
C GLY A 211 -16.52 29.76 -12.95
N ILE A 212 -15.50 30.58 -13.17
CA ILE A 212 -14.09 30.20 -13.04
C ILE A 212 -13.73 29.68 -11.65
N GLY A 213 -14.28 30.26 -10.59
CA GLY A 213 -13.94 29.91 -9.22
C GLY A 213 -14.75 28.77 -8.60
N LYS A 214 -15.77 28.26 -9.28
CA LYS A 214 -16.69 27.26 -8.69
C LYS A 214 -16.03 25.92 -8.33
N LEU A 215 -14.90 25.59 -8.96
CA LEU A 215 -14.19 24.30 -8.80
C LEU A 215 -12.92 24.43 -7.98
N PHE A 216 -12.54 25.64 -7.58
CA PHE A 216 -11.27 25.93 -6.90
C PHE A 216 -11.50 26.50 -5.51
N GLN A 217 -10.44 26.45 -4.69
CA GLN A 217 -10.42 27.00 -3.34
C GLN A 217 -9.24 27.96 -3.16
N SER A 218 -9.34 28.84 -2.18
CA SER A 218 -8.20 29.65 -1.75
C SER A 218 -7.03 28.75 -1.38
N SER A 219 -5.83 29.16 -1.78
CA SER A 219 -4.59 28.38 -1.64
C SER A 219 -4.41 27.17 -2.56
N ASP A 220 -5.33 26.88 -3.48
CA ASP A 220 -5.04 25.95 -4.57
C ASP A 220 -3.87 26.45 -5.41
N THR A 221 -3.01 25.55 -5.85
CA THR A 221 -2.05 25.81 -6.92
C THR A 221 -2.66 25.32 -8.23
N ILE A 222 -2.76 26.23 -9.17
CA ILE A 222 -3.33 25.96 -10.50
C ILE A 222 -2.28 26.14 -11.58
N THR A 223 -2.48 25.45 -12.71
CA THR A 223 -1.80 25.73 -13.97
C THR A 223 -2.76 26.43 -14.91
N LEU A 224 -2.39 27.63 -15.35
CA LEU A 224 -3.07 28.37 -16.41
C LEU A 224 -2.43 28.00 -17.75
N SER A 225 -3.23 27.77 -18.77
CA SER A 225 -2.76 27.46 -20.12
C SER A 225 -3.71 27.97 -21.19
N GLY A 226 -3.24 28.07 -22.44
CA GLY A 226 -4.03 28.54 -23.57
C GLY A 226 -4.18 30.04 -23.66
N THR A 227 -3.37 30.82 -22.92
CA THR A 227 -3.36 32.29 -23.01
C THR A 227 -2.45 32.78 -24.14
N ALA A 228 -1.49 31.95 -24.55
CA ALA A 228 -0.56 32.26 -25.62
C ALA A 228 -1.30 32.37 -26.94
N ALA A 229 -1.13 33.48 -27.56
CA ALA A 229 -1.65 33.73 -28.89
C ALA A 229 -0.50 34.18 -29.76
N GLY A 230 -0.04 33.34 -30.66
CA GLY A 230 0.88 33.65 -31.77
C GLY A 230 1.82 34.85 -31.67
N GLU A 231 2.81 34.86 -32.43
CA GLU A 231 3.93 35.78 -32.63
C GLU A 231 3.62 37.28 -32.52
N ALA A 232 3.44 37.82 -31.34
CA ALA A 232 3.50 39.25 -31.10
C ALA A 232 4.72 39.56 -30.21
N ASP A 233 5.73 40.20 -30.74
CA ASP A 233 7.01 40.55 -30.08
C ASP A 233 6.91 41.32 -28.74
N GLN A 234 5.70 41.73 -28.33
CA GLN A 234 5.44 42.47 -27.10
C GLN A 234 4.64 41.70 -26.06
N TRP A 235 4.34 40.45 -26.35
CA TRP A 235 3.44 39.62 -25.56
C TRP A 235 4.12 38.30 -25.14
N GLU A 236 4.32 38.13 -23.87
CA GLU A 236 4.73 36.84 -23.31
C GLU A 236 3.48 36.06 -22.86
N ALA A 237 3.48 34.76 -23.09
CA ALA A 237 2.41 33.90 -22.62
C ALA A 237 2.25 34.00 -21.11
N LEU A 238 1.02 34.13 -20.65
CA LEU A 238 0.71 34.11 -19.22
C LEU A 238 0.50 32.68 -18.73
N ASP A 239 0.86 31.68 -19.53
CA ASP A 239 0.76 30.28 -19.17
C ASP A 239 1.77 29.92 -18.07
N GLY A 240 1.31 29.20 -17.05
CA GLY A 240 2.18 28.79 -15.96
C GLY A 240 1.44 28.47 -14.67
N GLU A 241 2.20 28.17 -13.65
CA GLU A 241 1.68 27.84 -12.31
C GLU A 241 1.53 29.11 -11.47
N CYS A 242 0.45 29.18 -10.71
CA CYS A 242 0.21 30.24 -9.74
C CYS A 242 -0.67 29.73 -8.58
N SER A 243 -0.52 30.39 -7.41
CA SER A 243 -1.33 30.08 -6.24
C SER A 243 -2.51 31.03 -6.14
N LEU A 244 -3.69 30.49 -5.81
CA LEU A 244 -4.90 31.28 -5.58
C LEU A 244 -4.90 31.89 -4.17
N ILE A 245 -5.24 33.16 -4.08
CA ILE A 245 -5.37 33.90 -2.80
C ILE A 245 -6.84 34.03 -2.44
N GLU A 246 -7.64 34.52 -3.39
CA GLU A 246 -9.08 34.66 -3.24
C GLU A 246 -9.79 33.97 -4.41
N VAL A 247 -10.94 33.38 -4.12
CA VAL A 247 -11.77 32.66 -5.09
C VAL A 247 -13.21 33.08 -4.92
N HIS A 248 -13.78 33.64 -6.00
CA HIS A 248 -15.19 34.01 -6.12
C HIS A 248 -15.78 33.34 -7.35
N ASP A 249 -17.09 33.21 -7.43
CA ASP A 249 -17.77 32.47 -8.51
C ASP A 249 -17.27 32.83 -9.91
N ASN A 250 -17.03 34.10 -10.18
CA ASN A 250 -16.71 34.63 -11.52
C ASN A 250 -15.34 35.34 -11.61
N TRP A 251 -14.54 35.30 -10.57
CA TRP A 251 -13.17 35.79 -10.61
C TRP A 251 -12.31 35.15 -9.52
N ILE A 252 -11.01 35.11 -9.79
CA ILE A 252 -9.99 34.63 -8.87
C ILE A 252 -8.84 35.63 -8.79
N LEU A 253 -8.17 35.66 -7.63
CA LEU A 253 -6.96 36.42 -7.40
C LEU A 253 -5.78 35.49 -7.23
N THR A 254 -4.74 35.67 -8.03
CA THR A 254 -3.51 34.89 -7.95
C THR A 254 -2.41 35.67 -7.26
N ARG A 255 -1.50 34.97 -6.59
CA ARG A 255 -0.22 35.51 -6.14
C ARG A 255 0.76 35.41 -7.31
N ALA A 256 1.34 36.51 -7.73
CA ALA A 256 2.15 36.69 -8.93
C ALA A 256 1.36 36.52 -10.26
N THR A 257 1.94 36.98 -11.32
CA THR A 257 1.46 36.73 -12.66
C THR A 257 1.74 35.29 -13.03
N PRO A 258 0.78 34.55 -13.58
CA PRO A 258 1.04 33.23 -14.11
C PRO A 258 2.22 33.24 -15.08
N GLY A 259 3.09 32.23 -15.04
CA GLY A 259 4.32 32.21 -15.82
C GLY A 259 5.46 33.11 -15.31
N GLY A 260 5.25 33.89 -14.23
CA GLY A 260 6.30 34.70 -13.58
C GLY A 260 6.71 35.94 -14.35
N THR A 261 6.02 36.31 -15.43
CA THR A 261 6.35 37.46 -16.29
C THR A 261 5.69 38.73 -15.79
N ARG A 262 6.40 39.87 -15.82
CA ARG A 262 5.80 41.18 -15.59
C ARG A 262 4.93 41.56 -16.77
N PHE A 263 3.67 41.83 -16.49
CA PHE A 263 2.64 42.07 -17.48
C PHE A 263 2.00 43.45 -17.27
N TYR A 264 2.14 44.37 -18.24
CA TYR A 264 1.67 45.76 -18.14
C TYR A 264 0.46 46.01 -19.03
N GLY A 265 -0.55 45.18 -18.91
CA GLY A 265 -1.76 45.32 -19.70
C GLY A 265 -2.89 44.47 -19.18
N LYS A 266 -3.97 44.45 -19.94
CA LYS A 266 -5.13 43.58 -19.75
C LYS A 266 -5.25 42.66 -20.94
N LEU A 267 -5.26 41.37 -20.67
CA LEU A 267 -5.60 40.36 -21.66
C LEU A 267 -7.09 40.10 -21.64
N THR A 268 -7.73 40.13 -22.79
CA THR A 268 -9.09 39.67 -23.01
C THR A 268 -9.04 38.53 -24.03
N HIS A 269 -9.43 37.35 -23.64
CA HIS A 269 -9.46 36.16 -24.47
C HIS A 269 -10.90 35.70 -24.68
N THR A 270 -11.35 35.59 -25.93
CA THR A 270 -12.71 35.17 -26.27
C THR A 270 -12.68 34.12 -27.38
N GLY A 271 -13.14 32.93 -27.07
CA GLY A 271 -13.09 31.81 -28.02
C GLY A 271 -11.66 31.47 -28.45
N SER A 272 -11.30 31.76 -29.69
CA SER A 272 -9.97 31.55 -30.26
C SER A 272 -9.20 32.84 -30.52
N THR A 273 -9.66 34.00 -30.03
CA THR A 273 -9.00 35.28 -30.21
C THR A 273 -8.58 35.86 -28.89
N ALA A 274 -7.38 36.43 -28.84
CA ALA A 274 -6.87 37.17 -27.69
C ALA A 274 -6.59 38.61 -28.08
N LYS A 275 -6.94 39.53 -27.20
CA LYS A 275 -6.71 40.94 -27.33
C LYS A 275 -5.99 41.45 -26.09
N TRP A 276 -4.80 41.96 -26.29
CA TRP A 276 -4.07 42.66 -25.25
C TRP A 276 -4.28 44.15 -25.36
N VAL A 277 -4.48 44.81 -24.23
CA VAL A 277 -4.64 46.26 -24.13
C VAL A 277 -3.69 46.75 -23.06
N SER A 278 -2.84 47.75 -23.39
CA SER A 278 -1.92 48.35 -22.45
C SER A 278 -2.63 49.00 -21.26
N LEU A 279 -1.91 49.23 -20.13
CA LEU A 279 -2.47 49.83 -18.93
C LEU A 279 -2.99 51.26 -19.13
N ASN A 280 -2.57 52.00 -20.19
CA ASN A 280 -3.14 53.28 -20.57
C ASN A 280 -4.35 53.18 -21.52
N GLY A 281 -4.66 51.98 -22.01
CA GLY A 281 -5.78 51.73 -22.89
C GLY A 281 -5.58 52.10 -24.35
N ASN A 282 -4.41 52.61 -24.76
CA ASN A 282 -4.19 53.19 -26.10
C ASN A 282 -3.56 52.17 -27.06
N ASP A 283 -2.70 51.29 -26.56
CA ASP A 283 -2.01 50.33 -27.40
C ASP A 283 -2.79 48.99 -27.36
N ILE A 284 -3.14 48.47 -28.52
CA ILE A 284 -3.95 47.28 -28.67
C ILE A 284 -3.24 46.32 -29.61
N VAL A 285 -3.05 45.08 -29.15
CA VAL A 285 -2.53 43.97 -29.98
C VAL A 285 -3.58 42.87 -30.03
N GLU A 286 -3.98 42.47 -31.22
CA GLU A 286 -4.89 41.34 -31.45
C GLU A 286 -4.11 40.16 -31.96
N CYS A 287 -4.37 38.99 -31.39
CA CYS A 287 -3.69 37.75 -31.72
C CYS A 287 -4.72 36.64 -31.87
N GLY A 288 -4.44 35.68 -32.78
CA GLY A 288 -5.20 34.44 -32.83
C GLY A 288 -4.64 33.47 -31.77
N SER A 289 -5.46 32.84 -30.96
CA SER A 289 -4.96 31.84 -29.99
C SER A 289 -5.27 30.46 -30.42
N GLY A 290 -6.05 30.04 -31.12
CA GLY A 290 -6.36 28.64 -31.50
C GLY A 290 -6.89 27.74 -30.38
N TYR A 291 -6.80 28.16 -29.10
CA TYR A 291 -7.14 27.34 -27.94
C TYR A 291 -7.99 28.13 -26.94
N ALA A 292 -8.85 27.41 -26.20
CA ALA A 292 -9.55 27.97 -25.05
C ALA A 292 -8.61 28.08 -23.84
N VAL A 293 -8.82 29.09 -23.01
CA VAL A 293 -8.09 29.20 -21.73
C VAL A 293 -8.54 28.10 -20.78
N ARG A 294 -7.57 27.43 -20.16
CA ARG A 294 -7.79 26.33 -19.22
C ARG A 294 -7.08 26.61 -17.90
N LEU A 295 -7.78 26.37 -16.81
CA LEU A 295 -7.22 26.30 -15.46
C LEU A 295 -7.34 24.86 -14.97
N GLU A 296 -6.25 24.36 -14.36
CA GLU A 296 -6.22 22.99 -13.86
C GLU A 296 -5.51 22.93 -12.50
N ARG A 297 -6.17 22.32 -11.50
CA ARG A 297 -5.52 21.86 -10.28
C ARG A 297 -5.02 20.46 -10.52
N LYS A 298 -3.71 20.29 -10.65
CA LYS A 298 -3.07 19.02 -10.96
C LYS A 298 -2.92 18.14 -9.73
N ILE A 299 -3.08 16.85 -9.92
CA ILE A 299 -2.79 15.81 -8.94
C ILE A 299 -1.69 14.92 -9.52
N PRO A 300 -0.62 14.63 -8.76
CA PRO A 300 0.49 13.82 -9.27
C PRO A 300 0.05 12.38 -9.60
N ASP A 301 0.77 11.76 -10.55
CA ASP A 301 0.63 10.35 -10.87
C ASP A 301 1.49 9.55 -9.89
N LEU A 302 0.84 8.90 -8.93
CA LEU A 302 1.52 8.19 -7.85
C LEU A 302 1.35 6.69 -8.01
N ASP A 303 2.44 5.94 -7.82
CA ASP A 303 2.44 4.48 -7.88
C ASP A 303 1.99 3.87 -6.55
N TYR A 304 2.48 4.40 -5.44
CA TYR A 304 2.16 3.94 -4.08
C TYR A 304 1.92 5.12 -3.15
N LEU A 305 1.01 4.89 -2.19
CA LEU A 305 0.58 5.92 -1.24
C LEU A 305 0.58 5.39 0.19
N THR A 306 0.78 6.30 1.12
CA THR A 306 0.59 6.07 2.56
C THR A 306 0.14 7.37 3.22
N GLU A 307 -0.40 7.28 4.43
CA GLU A 307 -0.79 8.45 5.23
C GLU A 307 0.12 8.54 6.46
N CYS A 308 0.53 9.73 6.81
CA CYS A 308 1.24 10.03 8.05
C CYS A 308 0.98 11.47 8.47
N ASP A 309 0.62 11.65 9.74
CA ASP A 309 0.42 12.97 10.35
C ASP A 309 -0.55 13.88 9.57
N ASN A 310 -1.70 13.33 9.17
CA ASN A 310 -2.72 14.02 8.40
C ASN A 310 -2.23 14.58 7.05
N ARG A 311 -1.25 13.90 6.46
CA ARG A 311 -0.76 14.11 5.09
C ARG A 311 -0.78 12.80 4.32
N VAL A 312 -1.21 12.86 3.07
CA VAL A 312 -1.01 11.76 2.15
C VAL A 312 0.33 11.93 1.48
N TRP A 313 1.11 10.89 1.54
CA TRP A 313 2.41 10.76 0.91
C TRP A 313 2.33 9.79 -0.25
N GLY A 314 3.07 10.04 -1.30
CA GLY A 314 3.13 9.12 -2.43
C GLY A 314 4.41 9.25 -3.21
N CYS A 315 4.70 8.25 -4.05
CA CYS A 315 5.89 8.21 -4.88
C CYS A 315 5.54 7.97 -6.35
N ALA A 316 6.30 8.62 -7.23
CA ALA A 316 6.19 8.52 -8.68
C ALA A 316 7.50 7.98 -9.25
N SER A 317 7.49 6.73 -9.73
CA SER A 317 8.69 6.06 -10.26
C SER A 317 9.21 6.71 -11.53
N LYS A 318 8.32 7.21 -12.38
CA LYS A 318 8.68 7.85 -13.66
C LYS A 318 9.55 9.09 -13.45
N GLU A 319 9.30 9.84 -12.39
CA GLU A 319 9.99 11.10 -12.07
C GLU A 319 11.04 10.89 -10.97
N ASN A 320 11.00 9.74 -10.29
CA ASN A 320 11.79 9.41 -9.11
C ASN A 320 11.59 10.43 -7.97
N VAL A 321 10.35 10.87 -7.79
CA VAL A 321 9.95 11.91 -6.84
C VAL A 321 9.01 11.33 -5.79
N VAL A 322 9.18 11.79 -4.58
CA VAL A 322 8.25 11.60 -3.46
C VAL A 322 7.49 12.90 -3.25
N TYR A 323 6.19 12.80 -3.12
CA TYR A 323 5.26 13.90 -2.91
C TYR A 323 4.55 13.79 -1.57
N ALA A 324 4.21 14.93 -0.96
CA ALA A 324 3.23 15.01 0.11
C ALA A 324 2.20 16.09 -0.21
N CYS A 325 0.94 15.80 0.04
CA CYS A 325 -0.12 16.80 -0.08
C CYS A 325 0.02 17.88 1.01
N LYS A 326 -0.68 18.97 0.84
CA LYS A 326 -0.86 19.98 1.89
C LYS A 326 -1.47 19.34 3.15
N LEU A 327 -1.09 19.81 4.32
CA LEU A 327 -1.59 19.30 5.60
C LEU A 327 -3.12 19.31 5.65
N GLY A 328 -3.72 18.13 5.78
CA GLY A 328 -5.17 17.93 5.85
C GLY A 328 -5.91 18.13 4.52
N ASP A 329 -5.22 18.45 3.42
CA ASP A 329 -5.86 18.70 2.13
C ASP A 329 -5.25 17.84 0.99
N PRO A 330 -5.82 16.69 0.71
CA PRO A 330 -5.35 15.80 -0.35
C PRO A 330 -5.66 16.28 -1.77
N THR A 331 -6.31 17.43 -1.92
CA THR A 331 -6.55 18.05 -3.24
C THR A 331 -5.40 18.96 -3.67
N ASN A 332 -4.51 19.36 -2.77
CA ASN A 332 -3.42 20.28 -3.05
C ASN A 332 -2.05 19.62 -2.84
N TRP A 333 -1.24 19.53 -3.92
CA TRP A 333 0.06 18.86 -3.95
C TRP A 333 1.22 19.77 -4.33
N TYR A 334 0.94 21.03 -4.68
CA TYR A 334 1.93 21.96 -5.24
C TYR A 334 1.94 23.33 -4.54
N ASP A 335 1.49 23.39 -3.28
CA ASP A 335 1.53 24.63 -2.47
C ASP A 335 2.89 24.74 -1.75
N TYR A 336 3.76 25.65 -2.19
CA TYR A 336 5.13 25.82 -1.69
C TYR A 336 5.38 27.29 -1.23
N ARG A 337 4.64 27.76 -0.25
CA ARG A 337 4.74 29.14 0.27
C ARG A 337 5.75 29.34 1.38
N GLY A 338 6.37 28.27 1.90
CA GLY A 338 7.34 28.29 2.99
C GLY A 338 6.71 28.21 4.38
N ILE A 339 5.46 27.72 4.50
CA ILE A 339 4.78 27.54 5.78
C ILE A 339 4.67 26.05 6.16
N ALA A 340 4.38 25.78 7.44
CA ALA A 340 4.37 24.41 7.97
C ALA A 340 3.31 23.50 7.34
N SER A 341 2.22 24.05 6.81
CA SER A 341 1.15 23.30 6.16
C SER A 341 1.38 23.00 4.69
N ASP A 342 2.44 23.52 4.08
CA ASP A 342 2.71 23.39 2.64
C ASP A 342 2.84 21.94 2.19
N SER A 343 2.63 21.73 0.90
CA SER A 343 3.00 20.52 0.19
C SER A 343 4.52 20.29 0.22
N TYR A 344 4.94 19.08 -0.10
CA TYR A 344 6.36 18.75 -0.18
C TYR A 344 6.63 17.86 -1.40
N ALA A 345 7.78 18.07 -2.02
CA ALA A 345 8.27 17.19 -3.08
C ALA A 345 9.79 17.10 -3.01
N VAL A 346 10.34 15.92 -3.23
CA VAL A 346 11.78 15.67 -3.26
C VAL A 346 12.12 14.58 -4.28
N THR A 347 13.12 14.85 -5.11
CA THR A 347 13.69 13.85 -6.02
C THR A 347 14.69 13.00 -5.27
N LEU A 348 14.60 11.67 -5.43
CA LEU A 348 15.53 10.73 -4.80
C LEU A 348 16.67 10.37 -5.76
N GLY A 349 17.88 10.22 -5.21
CA GLY A 349 19.06 9.88 -6.02
C GLY A 349 19.27 8.38 -6.27
N SER A 350 18.42 7.51 -5.73
CA SER A 350 18.55 6.06 -5.90
C SER A 350 17.98 5.59 -7.24
N GLU A 351 18.58 4.55 -7.81
CA GLU A 351 18.10 3.92 -9.05
C GLU A 351 16.92 2.96 -8.79
N GLY A 352 16.20 2.62 -9.86
CA GLY A 352 15.09 1.67 -9.87
C GLY A 352 13.73 2.30 -9.53
N ALA A 353 12.66 1.59 -9.89
CA ALA A 353 11.29 1.97 -9.60
C ALA A 353 10.96 1.80 -8.11
N PHE A 354 10.02 2.58 -7.62
CA PHE A 354 9.43 2.31 -6.32
C PHE A 354 8.63 1.01 -6.34
N THR A 355 8.63 0.31 -5.23
CA THR A 355 7.95 -0.99 -5.06
C THR A 355 6.95 -0.99 -3.91
N GLY A 356 6.86 0.10 -3.15
CA GLY A 356 5.89 0.23 -2.08
C GLY A 356 6.05 1.50 -1.27
N ALA A 357 5.04 1.82 -0.48
CA ALA A 357 5.06 2.88 0.52
C ALA A 357 4.32 2.41 1.78
N ALA A 358 4.81 2.80 2.94
CA ALA A 358 4.17 2.49 4.24
C ALA A 358 4.52 3.54 5.28
N THR A 359 3.67 3.66 6.29
CA THR A 359 3.94 4.44 7.50
C THR A 359 4.11 3.48 8.66
N CYS A 360 5.20 3.60 9.40
CA CYS A 360 5.48 2.80 10.59
C CYS A 360 6.30 3.63 11.58
N LEU A 361 5.96 3.55 12.88
CA LEU A 361 6.64 4.27 13.96
C LEU A 361 6.76 5.79 13.73
N GLY A 362 5.76 6.40 13.06
CA GLY A 362 5.79 7.83 12.71
C GLY A 362 6.74 8.19 11.57
N TYR A 363 7.35 7.22 10.91
CA TYR A 363 8.18 7.42 9.73
C TYR A 363 7.40 7.09 8.46
N VAL A 364 7.61 7.87 7.42
CA VAL A 364 7.16 7.53 6.06
C VAL A 364 8.29 6.77 5.36
N LEU A 365 7.96 5.61 4.84
CA LEU A 365 8.90 4.69 4.20
C LEU A 365 8.54 4.51 2.73
N PHE A 366 9.50 4.72 1.84
CA PHE A 366 9.38 4.42 0.42
C PHE A 366 10.37 3.34 0.06
N PHE A 367 9.87 2.31 -0.60
CA PHE A 367 10.64 1.11 -0.90
C PHE A 367 11.01 1.07 -2.38
N LYS A 368 12.22 0.59 -2.65
CA LYS A 368 12.67 -0.03 -3.89
C LYS A 368 13.19 -1.41 -3.55
N GLU A 369 13.44 -2.28 -4.53
CA GLU A 369 13.84 -3.66 -4.23
C GLU A 369 15.08 -3.78 -3.32
N ASN A 370 16.03 -2.84 -3.46
CA ASN A 370 17.34 -2.89 -2.79
C ASN A 370 17.61 -1.75 -1.82
N CYS A 371 16.59 -0.94 -1.50
CA CYS A 371 16.75 0.14 -0.53
C CYS A 371 15.41 0.58 0.06
N ILE A 372 15.50 1.20 1.23
CA ILE A 372 14.41 1.87 1.92
C ILE A 372 14.79 3.34 2.07
N HIS A 373 13.89 4.22 1.67
CA HIS A 373 13.97 5.65 1.95
C HIS A 373 13.09 5.97 3.14
N LYS A 374 13.72 6.33 4.26
CA LYS A 374 13.07 6.74 5.49
C LYS A 374 12.98 8.25 5.53
N LEU A 375 11.76 8.78 5.57
CA LEU A 375 11.49 10.18 5.70
C LEU A 375 11.02 10.50 7.11
N TYR A 376 11.55 11.58 7.68
CA TYR A 376 11.24 12.06 9.02
C TYR A 376 11.34 13.59 9.08
N GLY A 377 10.73 14.17 10.09
CA GLY A 377 10.58 15.61 10.28
C GLY A 377 9.14 15.95 10.62
N THR A 378 8.84 17.21 10.92
CA THR A 378 7.52 17.64 11.37
C THR A 378 6.84 18.62 10.39
N LYS A 379 7.61 19.24 9.50
CA LYS A 379 7.14 20.22 8.51
C LYS A 379 8.03 20.23 7.28
N PRO A 380 7.58 20.77 6.14
CA PRO A 380 8.35 20.76 4.88
C PRO A 380 9.78 21.31 4.98
N SER A 381 10.01 22.31 5.85
CA SER A 381 11.34 22.91 6.02
C SER A 381 12.34 22.06 6.81
N ASP A 382 11.90 21.03 7.52
CA ASP A 382 12.76 20.13 8.31
C ASP A 382 12.66 18.67 7.89
N TYR A 383 11.90 18.35 6.85
CA TYR A 383 11.86 17.00 6.32
C TYR A 383 13.23 16.56 5.79
N GLN A 384 13.63 15.36 6.21
CA GLN A 384 14.87 14.72 5.78
C GLN A 384 14.57 13.33 5.25
N VAL A 385 15.28 12.92 4.21
CA VAL A 385 15.17 11.60 3.62
C VAL A 385 16.51 10.89 3.76
N ALA A 386 16.51 9.78 4.49
CA ALA A 386 17.66 8.90 4.62
C ALA A 386 17.47 7.64 3.78
N GLY A 387 18.31 7.43 2.78
CA GLY A 387 18.34 6.19 2.00
C GLY A 387 19.19 5.13 2.67
N ILE A 388 18.63 3.94 2.89
CA ILE A 388 19.31 2.80 3.51
C ILE A 388 19.34 1.67 2.47
N ARG A 389 20.53 1.22 2.10
CA ARG A 389 20.69 0.05 1.22
C ARG A 389 20.45 -1.22 2.01
N CYS A 390 19.38 -1.91 1.74
CA CYS A 390 18.93 -3.14 2.39
C CYS A 390 17.87 -3.83 1.54
N ALA A 391 17.44 -5.02 1.94
CA ALA A 391 16.32 -5.70 1.30
C ALA A 391 15.04 -4.86 1.43
N GLY A 392 14.54 -4.34 0.32
CA GLY A 392 13.28 -3.63 0.24
C GLY A 392 12.15 -4.53 -0.22
N VAL A 393 11.02 -3.96 -0.62
CA VAL A 393 9.85 -4.72 -1.09
C VAL A 393 10.12 -5.26 -2.49
N ALA A 394 9.85 -6.54 -2.71
CA ALA A 394 9.95 -7.14 -4.04
C ALA A 394 8.91 -6.55 -5.00
N SER A 395 9.24 -6.47 -6.28
CA SER A 395 8.30 -6.01 -7.30
C SER A 395 7.02 -6.84 -7.29
N GLY A 396 5.86 -6.20 -7.34
CA GLY A 396 4.55 -6.86 -7.21
C GLY A 396 4.15 -7.29 -5.80
N ALA A 397 4.96 -6.99 -4.78
CA ALA A 397 4.68 -7.35 -3.39
C ALA A 397 4.26 -6.15 -2.49
N ASN A 398 3.92 -4.99 -3.07
CA ASN A 398 3.48 -3.81 -2.31
C ASN A 398 2.32 -4.09 -1.36
N LYS A 399 1.39 -4.95 -1.74
CA LYS A 399 0.26 -5.34 -0.89
C LYS A 399 0.62 -6.26 0.26
N SER A 400 1.87 -6.76 0.33
CA SER A 400 2.37 -7.52 1.48
C SER A 400 2.72 -6.63 2.68
N LEU A 401 2.92 -5.32 2.47
CA LEU A 401 3.21 -4.35 3.53
C LEU A 401 2.07 -4.30 4.55
N ARG A 402 2.35 -4.70 5.79
CA ARG A 402 1.40 -4.60 6.92
C ARG A 402 2.13 -4.25 8.20
N VAL A 403 1.57 -3.30 8.92
CA VAL A 403 2.04 -2.96 10.27
C VAL A 403 1.21 -3.72 11.29
N MET A 404 1.90 -4.39 12.21
CA MET A 404 1.29 -5.10 13.33
C MET A 404 2.19 -4.95 14.56
N ASN A 405 1.60 -4.50 15.68
CA ASN A 405 2.35 -4.26 16.92
C ASN A 405 3.60 -3.40 16.70
N GLU A 406 3.45 -2.28 15.96
CA GLU A 406 4.53 -1.33 15.65
C GLU A 406 5.68 -1.92 14.79
N VAL A 407 5.54 -3.14 14.28
CA VAL A 407 6.50 -3.79 13.38
C VAL A 407 5.91 -3.88 11.98
N LEU A 408 6.69 -3.52 10.98
CA LEU A 408 6.30 -3.60 9.58
C LEU A 408 6.77 -4.91 8.97
N PHE A 409 5.83 -5.69 8.43
CA PHE A 409 6.07 -6.93 7.70
C PHE A 409 5.96 -6.71 6.20
N TYR A 410 6.81 -7.36 5.41
CA TYR A 410 6.74 -7.32 3.95
C TYR A 410 7.53 -8.45 3.30
N LEU A 411 7.22 -8.76 2.03
CA LEU A 411 7.99 -9.69 1.22
C LEU A 411 9.06 -8.93 0.43
N SER A 412 10.31 -9.38 0.57
CA SER A 412 11.46 -8.97 -0.22
C SER A 412 11.93 -10.10 -1.15
N LEU A 413 12.94 -9.82 -1.98
CA LEU A 413 13.62 -10.87 -2.76
C LEU A 413 14.39 -11.87 -1.88
N ASP A 414 14.78 -11.46 -0.67
CA ASP A 414 15.51 -12.27 0.30
C ASP A 414 14.59 -13.02 1.29
N GLY A 415 13.26 -12.96 1.07
CA GLY A 415 12.26 -13.58 1.93
C GLY A 415 11.37 -12.59 2.66
N VAL A 416 10.68 -13.05 3.69
CA VAL A 416 9.80 -12.19 4.50
C VAL A 416 10.62 -11.45 5.52
N MET A 417 10.51 -10.13 5.49
CA MET A 417 11.27 -9.20 6.32
C MET A 417 10.36 -8.53 7.36
N VAL A 418 10.97 -8.19 8.49
CA VAL A 418 10.38 -7.32 9.50
C VAL A 418 11.27 -6.10 9.70
N TRP A 419 10.63 -4.94 9.88
CA TRP A 419 11.29 -3.68 10.17
C TRP A 419 10.69 -3.05 11.44
N ASP A 420 11.54 -2.75 12.42
CA ASP A 420 11.20 -2.22 13.75
C ASP A 420 11.78 -0.82 14.01
N GLY A 421 12.17 -0.13 12.96
CA GLY A 421 12.87 1.18 13.03
C GLY A 421 14.37 1.09 12.74
N SER A 422 14.95 -0.10 12.78
CA SER A 422 16.37 -0.40 12.50
C SER A 422 16.57 -0.98 11.08
N LEU A 423 17.51 -1.90 10.91
CA LEU A 423 17.67 -2.63 9.65
C LEU A 423 16.67 -3.79 9.57
N PRO A 424 16.13 -4.08 8.38
CA PRO A 424 15.21 -5.21 8.20
C PRO A 424 15.88 -6.54 8.57
N GLN A 425 15.11 -7.41 9.23
CA GLN A 425 15.51 -8.77 9.60
C GLN A 425 14.60 -9.79 8.96
N SER A 426 15.17 -10.92 8.50
CA SER A 426 14.40 -12.01 7.92
C SER A 426 13.75 -12.85 9.02
N VAL A 427 12.45 -13.16 8.85
CA VAL A 427 11.68 -14.08 9.70
C VAL A 427 11.30 -15.36 8.96
N SER A 428 11.78 -15.55 7.74
CA SER A 428 11.43 -16.70 6.88
C SER A 428 12.57 -17.71 6.70
N ALA A 429 13.52 -17.79 7.64
CA ALA A 429 14.65 -18.71 7.55
C ALA A 429 14.21 -20.20 7.49
N SER A 430 13.08 -20.56 8.08
CA SER A 430 12.50 -21.90 8.00
C SER A 430 11.77 -22.22 6.67
N LEU A 431 11.53 -21.21 5.84
CA LEU A 431 10.88 -21.39 4.54
C LEU A 431 11.92 -21.50 3.41
N LYS A 432 11.57 -22.19 2.33
CA LYS A 432 12.45 -22.29 1.15
C LYS A 432 12.57 -20.94 0.45
N ALA A 433 13.73 -20.31 0.55
CA ALA A 433 14.04 -19.03 -0.10
C ALA A 433 13.77 -19.08 -1.62
N GLU A 434 14.07 -20.19 -2.29
CA GLU A 434 13.82 -20.38 -3.72
C GLU A 434 12.34 -20.28 -4.12
N LYS A 435 11.43 -20.69 -3.23
CA LYS A 435 9.98 -20.57 -3.46
C LYS A 435 9.54 -19.12 -3.32
N LEU A 436 10.07 -18.40 -2.33
CA LEU A 436 9.76 -16.99 -2.10
C LEU A 436 10.36 -16.07 -3.18
N ALA A 437 11.55 -16.38 -3.68
CA ALA A 437 12.21 -15.62 -4.75
C ALA A 437 11.48 -15.69 -6.11
N ARG A 438 10.61 -16.67 -6.33
CA ARG A 438 9.81 -16.82 -7.56
C ARG A 438 8.47 -16.10 -7.52
N VAL A 439 8.15 -15.46 -6.43
CA VAL A 439 6.88 -14.75 -6.25
C VAL A 439 6.84 -13.51 -7.14
N VAL A 440 5.75 -13.37 -7.90
CA VAL A 440 5.49 -12.21 -8.76
C VAL A 440 4.39 -11.31 -8.22
N ARG A 441 3.58 -11.83 -7.31
CA ARG A 441 2.53 -11.07 -6.61
C ARG A 441 2.40 -11.57 -5.18
N ALA A 442 2.30 -10.63 -4.24
CA ALA A 442 2.04 -10.95 -2.85
C ALA A 442 1.02 -9.99 -2.24
N THR A 443 0.17 -10.53 -1.37
CA THR A 443 -0.83 -9.78 -0.61
C THR A 443 -0.75 -10.19 0.85
N GLY A 444 -0.77 -9.23 1.75
CA GLY A 444 -0.71 -9.46 3.19
C GLY A 444 -1.99 -9.07 3.91
N GLY A 445 -2.22 -9.68 5.05
CA GLY A 445 -3.29 -9.37 5.97
C GLY A 445 -2.87 -9.64 7.41
N THR A 446 -3.63 -9.13 8.37
CA THR A 446 -3.38 -9.36 9.80
C THR A 446 -4.66 -9.77 10.51
N LEU A 447 -4.55 -10.72 11.44
CA LEU A 447 -5.64 -11.12 12.33
C LEU A 447 -5.06 -11.52 13.68
N GLY A 448 -5.36 -10.76 14.73
CA GLY A 448 -4.71 -10.90 16.03
C GLY A 448 -3.19 -10.79 15.91
N GLU A 449 -2.46 -11.74 16.50
CA GLU A 449 -1.00 -11.78 16.48
C GLU A 449 -0.44 -12.55 15.27
N ARG A 450 -1.17 -12.58 14.14
CA ARG A 450 -0.78 -13.32 12.94
C ARG A 450 -0.70 -12.44 11.73
N TYR A 451 0.40 -12.60 11.00
CA TYR A 451 0.61 -12.04 9.67
C TYR A 451 0.31 -13.11 8.62
N TYR A 452 -0.61 -12.81 7.73
CA TYR A 452 -1.01 -13.65 6.60
C TYR A 452 -0.32 -13.15 5.34
N LEU A 453 0.31 -14.04 4.58
CA LEU A 453 0.99 -13.73 3.34
C LEU A 453 0.51 -14.67 2.23
N TYR A 454 -0.31 -14.16 1.33
CA TYR A 454 -0.65 -14.87 0.10
C TYR A 454 0.37 -14.54 -0.98
N THR A 455 0.83 -15.56 -1.70
CA THR A 455 1.83 -15.43 -2.75
C THR A 455 1.40 -16.15 -4.02
N THR A 456 1.76 -15.59 -5.17
CA THR A 456 1.57 -16.24 -6.48
C THR A 456 2.87 -16.16 -7.26
N THR A 457 3.32 -17.29 -7.82
CA THR A 457 4.48 -17.35 -8.71
C THR A 457 4.08 -17.14 -10.18
N ALA A 458 5.06 -16.92 -11.06
CA ALA A 458 4.82 -16.83 -12.50
C ALA A 458 4.21 -18.11 -13.10
N ALA A 459 4.41 -19.25 -12.46
CA ALA A 459 3.78 -20.54 -12.81
C ALA A 459 2.36 -20.69 -12.24
N ASN A 460 1.81 -19.65 -11.63
CA ASN A 460 0.52 -19.63 -10.94
C ASN A 460 0.44 -20.61 -9.74
N GLU A 461 1.59 -20.93 -9.14
CA GLU A 461 1.60 -21.62 -7.85
C GLU A 461 1.20 -20.64 -6.77
N GLN A 462 0.23 -21.01 -5.95
CA GLN A 462 -0.37 -20.16 -4.93
C GLN A 462 -0.12 -20.75 -3.55
N ARG A 463 0.20 -19.90 -2.58
CA ARG A 463 0.37 -20.28 -1.17
C ARG A 463 -0.21 -19.21 -0.27
N LEU A 464 -0.77 -19.64 0.85
CA LEU A 464 -1.12 -18.77 1.97
C LEU A 464 -0.29 -19.19 3.18
N LEU A 465 0.68 -18.38 3.53
CA LEU A 465 1.57 -18.56 4.67
C LEU A 465 1.07 -17.71 5.84
N VAL A 466 1.11 -18.26 7.05
CA VAL A 466 0.65 -17.58 8.27
C VAL A 466 1.78 -17.60 9.29
N TYR A 467 2.24 -16.42 9.68
CA TYR A 467 3.28 -16.26 10.69
C TYR A 467 2.67 -15.90 12.05
N ASP A 468 2.88 -16.76 13.04
CA ASP A 468 2.54 -16.49 14.43
C ASP A 468 3.68 -15.70 15.07
N THR A 469 3.46 -14.39 15.28
CA THR A 469 4.50 -13.49 15.82
C THR A 469 4.85 -13.76 17.27
N THR A 470 3.92 -14.34 18.04
CA THR A 470 4.13 -14.69 19.44
C THR A 470 5.09 -15.86 19.58
N ARG A 471 5.05 -16.80 18.63
CA ARG A 471 5.82 -18.04 18.66
C ARG A 471 7.01 -18.03 17.71
N GLY A 472 7.01 -17.16 16.71
CA GLY A 472 8.03 -17.11 15.68
C GLY A 472 7.97 -18.29 14.71
N ILE A 473 6.79 -18.88 14.48
CA ILE A 473 6.59 -20.06 13.66
C ILE A 473 5.66 -19.79 12.48
N TRP A 474 5.91 -20.53 11.40
CA TRP A 474 5.11 -20.48 10.18
C TRP A 474 4.11 -21.63 10.12
N HIS A 475 2.98 -21.37 9.49
CA HIS A 475 1.95 -22.31 9.11
C HIS A 475 1.57 -22.10 7.64
N GLU A 476 0.98 -23.10 7.00
CA GLU A 476 0.43 -22.98 5.65
C GLU A 476 -1.06 -23.33 5.66
N GLU A 477 -1.88 -22.47 5.03
CA GLU A 477 -3.31 -22.69 4.86
C GLU A 477 -3.68 -22.82 3.39
N ASP A 478 -4.93 -23.26 3.11
CA ASP A 478 -5.48 -23.24 1.75
C ASP A 478 -5.33 -21.87 1.11
N ALA A 479 -4.75 -21.87 -0.10
CA ALA A 479 -4.31 -20.66 -0.79
C ALA A 479 -5.49 -19.82 -1.28
N ILE A 480 -5.95 -18.90 -0.44
CA ILE A 480 -6.86 -17.81 -0.81
C ILE A 480 -6.33 -16.50 -0.25
N GLY A 481 -6.63 -15.39 -0.89
CA GLY A 481 -6.16 -14.06 -0.44
C GLY A 481 -5.54 -13.23 -1.56
N GLN A 482 -6.02 -13.37 -2.79
CA GLN A 482 -5.60 -12.50 -3.91
C GLN A 482 -5.80 -11.02 -3.57
N GLU A 483 -6.77 -10.72 -2.72
CA GLU A 483 -6.97 -9.45 -2.04
C GLU A 483 -7.32 -9.71 -0.58
N MET A 484 -6.80 -8.90 0.34
CA MET A 484 -7.04 -9.03 1.79
C MET A 484 -7.38 -7.68 2.42
N CYS A 485 -8.38 -7.69 3.31
CA CYS A 485 -8.74 -6.53 4.11
C CYS A 485 -8.84 -6.90 5.59
N SER A 486 -7.99 -6.28 6.40
CA SER A 486 -8.00 -6.45 7.86
C SER A 486 -8.79 -5.32 8.51
N THR A 487 -9.71 -5.66 9.43
CA THR A 487 -10.52 -4.69 10.17
C THR A 487 -10.11 -4.59 11.65
N GLY A 488 -9.00 -5.21 12.04
CA GLY A 488 -8.56 -5.37 13.42
C GLY A 488 -9.28 -6.49 14.17
N ARG A 489 -10.53 -6.78 13.84
CA ARG A 489 -11.32 -7.88 14.45
C ARG A 489 -11.51 -9.06 13.52
N GLN A 490 -11.48 -8.82 12.21
CA GLN A 490 -11.72 -9.80 11.17
C GLN A 490 -10.73 -9.61 10.04
N LEU A 491 -10.35 -10.70 9.39
CA LEU A 491 -9.61 -10.71 8.14
C LEU A 491 -10.54 -11.21 7.04
N TYR A 492 -10.72 -10.40 6.01
CA TYR A 492 -11.44 -10.79 4.80
C TYR A 492 -10.46 -11.22 3.72
N LEU A 493 -10.72 -12.34 3.09
CA LEU A 493 -9.91 -12.99 2.07
C LEU A 493 -10.74 -13.16 0.80
N TRP A 494 -10.22 -12.72 -0.34
CA TRP A 494 -10.88 -12.91 -1.63
C TRP A 494 -10.14 -13.97 -2.45
N ASP A 495 -10.88 -14.96 -2.98
CA ASP A 495 -10.35 -16.10 -3.73
C ASP A 495 -10.37 -15.92 -5.26
N GLY A 496 -10.76 -14.76 -5.75
CA GLY A 496 -10.99 -14.46 -7.17
C GLY A 496 -12.47 -14.45 -7.56
N ARG A 497 -13.38 -14.88 -6.67
CA ARG A 497 -14.85 -14.93 -6.90
C ARG A 497 -15.68 -14.64 -5.67
N ILE A 498 -15.21 -15.08 -4.51
CA ILE A 498 -15.94 -15.02 -3.24
C ILE A 498 -15.07 -14.32 -2.22
N LEU A 499 -15.69 -13.45 -1.43
CA LEU A 499 -15.10 -12.86 -0.24
C LEU A 499 -15.45 -13.74 0.96
N TRP A 500 -14.41 -14.17 1.68
CA TRP A 500 -14.50 -15.02 2.86
C TRP A 500 -14.07 -14.27 4.11
N ALA A 501 -14.69 -14.59 5.25
CA ALA A 501 -14.27 -14.16 6.58
C ALA A 501 -13.42 -15.26 7.23
N ALA A 502 -12.23 -14.93 7.72
CA ALA A 502 -11.28 -15.89 8.26
C ALA A 502 -11.66 -16.42 9.65
N ASP A 503 -12.37 -15.63 10.47
CA ASP A 503 -12.85 -16.01 11.80
C ASP A 503 -14.36 -15.81 11.92
N PRO A 504 -15.18 -16.83 11.60
CA PRO A 504 -16.63 -16.69 11.55
C PRO A 504 -17.32 -16.67 12.91
N ASP A 505 -16.64 -16.98 14.02
CA ASP A 505 -17.26 -17.19 15.34
C ASP A 505 -18.01 -15.98 15.93
N ARG A 506 -17.98 -14.84 15.28
CA ARG A 506 -18.47 -13.63 15.91
C ARG A 506 -19.78 -13.11 15.39
N GLU A 507 -20.29 -13.54 14.25
CA GLU A 507 -21.45 -12.82 13.68
C GLU A 507 -22.47 -13.62 12.87
N GLU A 508 -22.27 -14.89 12.43
CA GLU A 508 -23.23 -15.46 11.48
C GLU A 508 -23.34 -17.00 11.51
N THR A 509 -24.44 -17.46 12.03
CA THR A 509 -24.82 -18.90 12.14
C THR A 509 -25.37 -19.52 10.84
N ASP A 510 -25.70 -18.73 9.82
CA ASP A 510 -26.39 -19.19 8.59
C ASP A 510 -25.53 -19.12 7.33
N ARG A 511 -24.22 -18.89 7.43
CA ARG A 511 -23.35 -18.83 6.25
C ARG A 511 -22.77 -20.20 5.90
N GLU A 512 -22.68 -20.43 4.60
CA GLU A 512 -21.95 -21.55 4.04
C GLU A 512 -20.46 -21.46 4.48
N THR A 513 -19.97 -22.51 5.11
CA THR A 513 -18.57 -22.61 5.55
C THR A 513 -17.78 -23.51 4.62
N ASP A 514 -16.46 -23.28 4.53
CA ASP A 514 -15.58 -24.17 3.80
C ASP A 514 -15.28 -25.45 4.59
N THR A 515 -14.91 -26.52 3.88
CA THR A 515 -14.37 -27.74 4.48
C THR A 515 -12.90 -27.53 4.83
N VAL A 516 -12.47 -28.07 5.96
CA VAL A 516 -11.07 -28.00 6.38
C VAL A 516 -10.43 -29.37 6.19
N ASP A 517 -9.71 -29.54 5.08
CA ASP A 517 -8.81 -30.66 4.87
C ASP A 517 -7.45 -30.33 5.45
N TYR A 518 -6.86 -31.20 6.23
CA TYR A 518 -5.60 -30.95 6.89
C TYR A 518 -4.55 -32.01 6.61
N GLU A 519 -3.30 -31.58 6.66
CA GLU A 519 -2.13 -32.43 6.53
C GLU A 519 -0.99 -31.88 7.41
N LEU A 520 -0.24 -32.80 8.04
CA LEU A 520 1.06 -32.50 8.62
C LEU A 520 2.04 -33.63 8.33
N CYS A 521 3.31 -33.29 8.08
CA CYS A 521 4.42 -34.24 8.00
C CYS A 521 5.50 -33.84 8.98
N THR A 522 5.93 -34.76 9.84
CA THR A 522 7.07 -34.49 10.75
C THR A 522 8.38 -34.36 9.98
N GLY A 523 9.40 -33.81 10.61
CA GLY A 523 10.79 -33.98 10.21
C GLY A 523 11.22 -35.45 10.30
N ASP A 524 12.47 -35.73 9.92
CA ASP A 524 13.05 -37.05 10.09
C ASP A 524 13.24 -37.35 11.59
N ILE A 525 12.61 -38.41 12.05
CA ILE A 525 12.67 -38.87 13.44
C ILE A 525 13.74 -39.92 13.52
N GLY A 526 14.92 -39.54 14.01
CA GLY A 526 16.11 -40.40 14.16
C GLY A 526 16.43 -40.75 15.60
N LEU A 527 15.80 -40.08 16.59
CA LEU A 527 16.00 -40.29 18.02
C LEU A 527 17.45 -40.09 18.50
N ASP A 528 18.16 -39.15 17.87
CA ASP A 528 19.57 -38.88 18.14
C ASP A 528 20.50 -40.09 18.12
N THR A 529 20.11 -41.15 17.40
CA THR A 529 20.92 -42.38 17.24
C THR A 529 21.03 -42.76 15.77
N PRO A 530 22.24 -43.05 15.28
CA PRO A 530 22.47 -43.52 13.93
C PRO A 530 22.17 -45.04 13.78
N ASP A 531 21.78 -45.73 14.87
CA ASP A 531 21.49 -47.15 14.82
C ASP A 531 20.11 -47.41 14.22
N ASP A 532 19.99 -48.52 13.49
CA ASP A 532 18.71 -49.00 13.01
C ASP A 532 17.71 -49.23 14.17
N LYS A 533 16.49 -48.85 13.95
CA LYS A 533 15.40 -48.97 14.93
C LYS A 533 14.13 -49.56 14.34
N TYR A 534 13.25 -50.06 15.21
CA TYR A 534 11.91 -50.55 14.84
C TYR A 534 10.85 -49.68 15.49
N LEU A 535 9.92 -49.15 14.69
CA LEU A 535 8.70 -48.54 15.19
C LEU A 535 7.67 -49.65 15.48
N SER A 536 7.21 -49.75 16.70
CA SER A 536 6.27 -50.82 17.10
C SER A 536 4.86 -50.29 17.37
N ARG A 537 4.71 -49.03 17.71
CA ARG A 537 3.41 -48.44 18.01
C ARG A 537 3.47 -46.90 17.91
N VAL A 538 2.42 -46.31 17.33
CA VAL A 538 2.15 -44.87 17.43
C VAL A 538 0.82 -44.63 18.16
N ASN A 539 0.81 -43.68 19.08
CA ASN A 539 -0.41 -43.23 19.75
C ASN A 539 -0.58 -41.74 19.45
N VAL A 540 -1.61 -41.39 18.71
CA VAL A 540 -2.02 -40.00 18.47
C VAL A 540 -3.11 -39.64 19.47
N ARG A 541 -2.96 -38.54 20.18
CA ARG A 541 -3.96 -37.97 21.08
C ARG A 541 -4.45 -36.66 20.52
N LEU A 542 -5.74 -36.59 20.28
CA LEU A 542 -6.39 -35.38 19.74
C LEU A 542 -7.78 -35.21 20.37
N ASP A 543 -8.27 -33.98 20.32
CA ASP A 543 -9.67 -33.68 20.57
C ASP A 543 -10.33 -33.44 19.21
N ALA A 544 -11.46 -34.09 18.96
CA ALA A 544 -12.30 -33.75 17.83
C ALA A 544 -13.18 -32.55 18.22
N LEU A 545 -13.06 -31.49 17.46
CA LEU A 545 -13.91 -30.30 17.61
C LEU A 545 -15.15 -30.42 16.73
N GLU A 546 -15.05 -31.22 15.67
CA GLU A 546 -16.11 -31.65 14.78
C GLU A 546 -15.87 -33.10 14.36
N THR A 547 -16.93 -33.80 13.95
CA THR A 547 -16.81 -35.16 13.41
C THR A 547 -15.97 -35.16 12.14
N GLY A 548 -14.94 -35.98 12.09
CA GLY A 548 -14.01 -36.05 10.96
C GLY A 548 -13.33 -37.39 10.85
N VAL A 549 -12.47 -37.54 9.85
CA VAL A 549 -11.62 -38.71 9.64
C VAL A 549 -10.18 -38.32 9.80
N VAL A 550 -9.41 -39.18 10.49
CA VAL A 550 -7.96 -39.00 10.67
C VAL A 550 -7.27 -40.24 10.16
N SER A 551 -6.31 -40.07 9.23
CA SER A 551 -5.44 -41.13 8.72
C SER A 551 -4.00 -40.88 9.10
N LEU A 552 -3.28 -41.91 9.53
CA LEU A 552 -1.86 -41.84 9.85
C LEU A 552 -1.07 -42.66 8.83
N TRP A 553 -0.01 -42.06 8.31
CA TRP A 553 0.92 -42.65 7.35
C TRP A 553 2.34 -42.65 7.93
N VAL A 554 3.15 -43.60 7.49
CA VAL A 554 4.57 -43.69 7.85
C VAL A 554 5.42 -43.81 6.59
N SER A 555 6.58 -43.20 6.60
CA SER A 555 7.64 -43.40 5.60
C SER A 555 8.93 -43.75 6.32
N TYR A 556 9.60 -44.81 5.87
CA TYR A 556 10.87 -45.28 6.41
C TYR A 556 12.00 -44.91 5.44
N ASP A 557 13.09 -44.34 5.96
CA ASP A 557 14.31 -43.98 5.22
C ASP A 557 14.04 -43.19 3.93
N GLY A 558 13.05 -42.29 3.96
CA GLY A 558 12.64 -41.52 2.79
C GLY A 558 11.91 -42.31 1.70
N GLY A 559 11.47 -43.53 1.99
CA GLY A 559 10.71 -44.39 1.10
C GLY A 559 9.26 -43.94 0.87
N ALA A 560 8.47 -44.77 0.21
CA ALA A 560 7.05 -44.50 -0.06
C ALA A 560 6.24 -44.38 1.24
N TRP A 561 5.17 -43.60 1.18
CA TRP A 561 4.21 -43.50 2.28
C TRP A 561 3.32 -44.75 2.36
N GLU A 562 3.24 -45.33 3.53
CA GLU A 562 2.39 -46.48 3.85
C GLU A 562 1.31 -46.06 4.86
N GLU A 563 0.04 -46.35 4.59
CA GLU A 563 -1.03 -46.06 5.54
C GLU A 563 -0.92 -47.04 6.73
N ALA A 564 -0.74 -46.46 7.91
CA ALA A 564 -0.68 -47.24 9.16
C ALA A 564 -2.06 -47.52 9.74
N GLY A 565 -3.04 -46.66 9.40
CA GLY A 565 -4.42 -46.82 9.80
C GLY A 565 -5.19 -45.52 9.83
N HIS A 566 -6.50 -45.63 9.93
CA HIS A 566 -7.41 -44.49 10.05
C HIS A 566 -8.45 -44.73 11.15
N ALA A 567 -9.07 -43.66 11.61
CA ALA A 567 -10.18 -43.69 12.55
C ALA A 567 -11.09 -42.50 12.36
N GLN A 568 -12.34 -42.67 12.75
CA GLN A 568 -13.28 -41.56 12.89
C GLN A 568 -12.99 -40.82 14.18
N ALA A 569 -12.85 -39.51 14.09
CA ALA A 569 -12.72 -38.63 15.24
C ALA A 569 -14.09 -37.98 15.48
N ASP A 570 -14.82 -38.48 16.46
CA ASP A 570 -16.19 -38.06 16.80
C ASP A 570 -16.38 -37.77 18.29
N GLU A 571 -15.36 -38.07 19.11
CA GLU A 571 -15.38 -37.83 20.55
C GLU A 571 -14.45 -36.67 20.92
N LYS A 572 -14.85 -35.92 21.96
CA LYS A 572 -14.06 -34.83 22.50
C LYS A 572 -12.62 -35.20 22.84
N TYR A 573 -12.37 -36.48 23.16
CA TYR A 573 -11.04 -37.03 23.35
C TYR A 573 -10.90 -38.33 22.58
N THR A 574 -10.10 -38.29 21.52
CA THR A 574 -9.82 -39.45 20.68
C THR A 574 -8.38 -39.88 20.85
N ARG A 575 -8.19 -41.17 21.03
CA ARG A 575 -6.89 -41.82 21.11
C ARG A 575 -6.77 -42.89 20.03
N LEU A 576 -5.96 -42.59 19.03
CA LEU A 576 -5.60 -43.53 18.00
C LEU A 576 -4.42 -44.37 18.49
N ASN A 577 -4.63 -45.69 18.63
CA ASN A 577 -3.58 -46.65 18.94
C ASN A 577 -3.32 -47.49 17.69
N LEU A 578 -2.27 -47.17 16.97
CA LEU A 578 -1.95 -47.82 15.71
C LEU A 578 -0.77 -48.77 15.90
N PRO A 579 -0.98 -50.07 15.79
CA PRO A 579 0.12 -51.05 15.73
C PRO A 579 0.75 -51.02 14.35
N PHE A 580 2.06 -51.07 14.30
CA PHE A 580 2.82 -51.11 13.06
C PHE A 580 3.41 -52.53 12.86
N ALA A 581 3.47 -53.00 11.62
CA ALA A 581 4.38 -54.04 11.25
C ALA A 581 5.80 -53.52 11.43
N PRO A 582 6.64 -54.13 12.29
CA PRO A 582 7.97 -53.58 12.56
C PRO A 582 8.81 -53.58 11.29
N ALA A 583 9.15 -52.42 10.79
CA ALA A 583 10.13 -52.24 9.73
C ALA A 583 11.41 -51.65 10.33
N ARG A 584 12.55 -52.16 9.87
CA ARG A 584 13.86 -51.69 10.29
C ARG A 584 14.20 -50.40 9.50
N CYS A 585 14.57 -49.35 10.18
CA CYS A 585 14.90 -48.08 9.56
C CYS A 585 15.95 -47.28 10.37
N ASP A 586 16.70 -46.42 9.71
CA ASP A 586 17.52 -45.41 10.36
C ASP A 586 16.65 -44.21 10.75
N THR A 587 15.84 -43.67 9.84
CA THR A 587 14.91 -42.58 10.10
C THR A 587 13.48 -42.93 9.73
N LEU A 588 12.53 -42.27 10.33
CA LEU A 588 11.12 -42.41 9.94
C LEU A 588 10.45 -41.01 9.94
N ARG A 589 9.41 -40.87 9.11
CA ARG A 589 8.51 -39.72 9.09
C ARG A 589 7.08 -40.16 9.31
N LEU A 590 6.32 -39.33 10.01
CA LEU A 590 4.89 -39.50 10.21
C LEU A 590 4.13 -38.45 9.43
N ARG A 591 3.05 -38.88 8.77
CA ARG A 591 2.12 -37.95 8.08
C ARG A 591 0.72 -38.21 8.63
N LEU A 592 0.07 -37.14 9.08
CA LEU A 592 -1.32 -37.12 9.52
C LEU A 592 -2.14 -36.36 8.49
N THR A 593 -3.20 -36.99 7.99
CA THR A 593 -4.14 -36.35 7.03
C THR A 593 -5.56 -36.55 7.51
N GLY A 594 -6.48 -35.65 7.11
CA GLY A 594 -7.87 -35.81 7.46
C GLY A 594 -8.72 -34.59 7.06
N HIS A 595 -9.96 -34.62 7.50
CA HIS A 595 -10.88 -33.50 7.34
C HIS A 595 -11.66 -33.22 8.63
N GLY A 596 -12.21 -32.01 8.76
CA GLY A 596 -12.88 -31.53 9.97
C GLY A 596 -11.95 -30.81 10.91
N GLN A 597 -12.41 -30.50 12.09
CA GLN A 597 -11.64 -29.70 13.06
C GLN A 597 -11.12 -30.57 14.19
N ILE A 598 -9.81 -30.55 14.42
CA ILE A 598 -9.14 -31.26 15.49
C ILE A 598 -8.15 -30.37 16.28
N ALA A 599 -7.89 -30.75 17.52
CA ALA A 599 -6.77 -30.27 18.31
C ALA A 599 -5.81 -31.41 18.60
N LEU A 600 -4.67 -31.45 17.92
CA LEU A 600 -3.61 -32.45 18.11
C LEU A 600 -2.82 -32.14 19.38
N ARG A 601 -2.93 -32.99 20.41
CA ARG A 601 -2.27 -32.79 21.71
C ARG A 601 -0.89 -33.42 21.78
N SER A 602 -0.73 -34.63 21.20
CA SER A 602 0.58 -35.30 21.19
C SER A 602 0.61 -36.49 20.25
N ILE A 603 1.82 -36.81 19.79
CA ILE A 603 2.17 -38.01 19.07
C ILE A 603 3.19 -38.77 19.92
N ALA A 604 2.84 -39.97 20.42
CA ALA A 604 3.74 -40.80 21.20
C ALA A 604 4.13 -42.06 20.39
N MET A 605 5.42 -42.33 20.33
CA MET A 605 6.00 -43.47 19.60
C MET A 605 6.65 -44.45 20.56
N THR A 606 6.57 -45.72 20.26
CA THR A 606 7.33 -46.76 20.93
C THR A 606 8.32 -47.34 19.94
N VAL A 607 9.60 -47.12 20.19
CA VAL A 607 10.70 -47.51 19.30
C VAL A 607 11.62 -48.46 20.03
N ALA A 608 12.03 -49.54 19.37
CA ALA A 608 13.00 -50.50 19.87
C ALA A 608 14.27 -50.44 19.02
N ALA A 609 15.44 -50.47 19.64
CA ALA A 609 16.71 -50.54 18.91
C ALA A 609 16.77 -51.89 18.17
N ALA A 610 17.04 -51.88 16.90
CA ALA A 610 17.38 -53.06 16.13
C ALA A 610 18.85 -53.38 16.50
N GLY A 611 19.09 -54.47 17.19
CA GLY A 611 20.44 -54.86 17.60
C GLY A 611 21.44 -54.70 16.46
N GLY A 612 22.51 -53.95 16.72
CA GLY A 612 23.44 -53.51 15.70
C GLY A 612 23.95 -54.63 14.83
N ASN A 613 23.88 -54.46 13.52
CA ASN A 613 24.65 -55.26 12.59
C ASN A 613 26.11 -54.93 12.82
N ARG A 614 26.85 -55.82 13.43
CA ARG A 614 28.29 -55.82 13.32
C ARG A 614 28.63 -56.13 11.85
N VAL A 615 28.68 -55.11 11.03
CA VAL A 615 29.36 -55.22 9.74
C VAL A 615 30.84 -55.38 10.11
N ALA A 616 31.32 -56.60 10.04
CA ALA A 616 32.74 -56.86 10.10
C ALA A 616 33.33 -56.21 8.83
N LEU A 617 33.86 -54.99 8.95
CA LEU A 617 34.77 -54.42 7.99
C LEU A 617 35.99 -55.31 7.92
N SER A 618 36.00 -56.27 6.99
CA SER A 618 37.20 -56.96 6.61
C SER A 618 38.10 -55.96 5.88
N VAL A 619 38.98 -55.29 6.62
CA VAL A 619 40.11 -54.57 6.04
C VAL A 619 40.97 -55.68 5.42
N LYS A 620 40.91 -55.87 4.10
CA LYS A 620 41.95 -56.57 3.38
C LYS A 620 43.20 -55.70 3.42
N ALA A 621 44.23 -56.19 4.08
CA ALA A 621 45.59 -55.70 4.07
C ALA A 621 46.15 -55.71 2.63
#